data_59277397cd593bb2e1497473c635c133
#
_entry.id   59277397cd593bb2e1497473c635c133
#
_cell.length_a   1.000
_cell.length_b   1.000
_cell.length_c   1.000
_cell.angle_alpha   90.00
_cell.angle_beta   90.00
_cell.angle_gamma   90.00
#
_symmetry.space_group_name_H-M   'P 1'
#
loop_
_entity.id
_entity.type
_entity.pdbx_description
1 polymer ?
#
loop_
_entity_poly.entity_id
_entity_poly.type
_entity_poly.pdbx_seq_one_letter_code
_entity_poly.pdbx_strand_id
1 'polypeptide(L)'
;MLCNCKKVDNAQKIGKLHTYAKEGADYLLNIGFDPRFCRICEGVNRYSDTRPREPESDILELVDQFGGMLLDRPERAGFRPEDALIQLERANLKDVNNIYLDKFHEFVNMMLEVEVWV
;
A
#
# COMPACT_ATOMS: atom_id res chain seq x y z
N MET A 1 -6.03 6.11 -5.52
CA MET A 1 -5.84 5.17 -5.37
C MET A 1 -6.33 4.17 -6.16
N LEU A 2 -5.84 3.16 -6.26
CA LEU A 2 -6.22 2.29 -7.09
C LEU A 2 -7.34 1.61 -6.79
N CYS A 3 -7.70 1.56 -5.75
CA CYS A 3 -8.71 0.76 -5.37
C CYS A 3 -9.90 0.84 -6.14
N ASN A 4 -10.06 1.76 -6.89
CA ASN A 4 -11.24 1.80 -7.52
C ASN A 4 -11.23 1.14 -8.69
N CYS A 5 -10.33 0.62 -9.05
CA CYS A 5 -10.27 0.00 -10.20
C CYS A 5 -11.15 -1.05 -10.22
N LYS A 6 -12.15 -0.91 -10.31
CA LYS A 6 -13.03 -1.81 -10.32
C LYS A 6 -12.77 -2.59 -11.35
N LYS A 7 -13.00 -3.55 -11.45
CA LYS A 7 -12.93 -4.38 -12.41
C LYS A 7 -11.73 -4.31 -13.00
N VAL A 8 -11.04 -4.13 -12.79
CA VAL A 8 -9.93 -3.96 -13.23
C VAL A 8 -9.40 -4.76 -13.92
N ASP A 9 -9.58 -5.35 -13.81
CA ASP A 9 -9.34 -6.15 -14.49
C ASP A 9 -8.70 -5.73 -15.57
N ASN A 10 -8.52 -4.97 -15.77
CA ASN A 10 -8.00 -4.47 -16.72
C ASN A 10 -6.54 -4.70 -16.65
N ALA A 11 -6.02 -5.69 -17.14
CA ALA A 11 -4.60 -5.95 -17.20
C ALA A 11 -3.85 -4.75 -17.74
N GLN A 12 -4.46 -3.99 -18.65
CA GLN A 12 -3.80 -2.83 -19.15
C GLN A 12 -3.63 -1.76 -18.09
N LYS A 13 -4.61 -1.54 -17.26
CA LYS A 13 -4.51 -0.54 -16.21
C LYS A 13 -3.46 -0.94 -15.19
N ILE A 14 -3.40 -2.22 -14.85
CA ILE A 14 -2.40 -2.71 -13.91
C ILE A 14 -1.01 -2.53 -14.52
N GLY A 15 -0.86 -2.84 -15.79
CA GLY A 15 0.41 -2.64 -16.46
C GLY A 15 0.86 -1.20 -16.46
N LYS A 16 -0.09 -0.26 -16.65
CA LYS A 16 0.25 1.14 -16.60
C LYS A 16 0.68 1.56 -15.21
N LEU A 17 0.07 1.01 -14.16
CA LEU A 17 0.46 1.36 -12.80
C LEU A 17 1.89 0.91 -12.52
N HIS A 18 2.27 -0.28 -13.03
CA HIS A 18 3.65 -0.72 -12.86
C HIS A 18 4.59 0.22 -13.62
N THR A 19 4.21 0.63 -14.81
CA THR A 19 5.03 1.53 -15.61
C THR A 19 5.19 2.88 -14.91
N TYR A 20 4.11 3.40 -14.35
CA TYR A 20 4.19 4.69 -13.67
C TYR A 20 5.09 4.61 -12.44
N ALA A 21 5.05 3.51 -11.70
CA ALA A 21 5.91 3.36 -10.54
C ALA A 21 7.38 3.37 -10.95
N LYS A 22 7.71 2.68 -12.04
CA LYS A 22 9.07 2.65 -12.50
C LYS A 22 9.50 3.99 -13.07
N GLU A 23 8.64 4.64 -13.83
CA GLU A 23 8.96 5.95 -14.40
C GLU A 23 9.15 6.98 -13.30
N GLY A 24 8.34 6.92 -12.25
CA GLY A 24 8.48 7.82 -11.13
C GLY A 24 9.81 7.60 -10.41
N ALA A 25 10.18 6.34 -10.20
CA ALA A 25 11.45 6.03 -9.56
C ALA A 25 12.64 6.49 -10.42
N ASP A 26 12.54 6.30 -11.74
CA ASP A 26 13.60 6.73 -12.64
C ASP A 26 13.72 8.26 -12.65
N TYR A 27 12.59 8.95 -12.61
CA TYR A 27 12.58 10.41 -12.55
C TYR A 27 13.29 10.89 -11.28
N LEU A 28 12.95 10.28 -10.15
CA LEU A 28 13.56 10.68 -8.88
C LEU A 28 15.08 10.43 -8.90
N LEU A 29 15.48 9.32 -9.48
CA LEU A 29 16.89 9.00 -9.58
C LEU A 29 17.60 10.04 -10.42
N ASN A 30 16.99 10.47 -11.53
CA ASN A 30 17.61 11.42 -12.43
C ASN A 30 17.76 12.80 -11.81
N ILE A 31 16.89 13.18 -10.88
CA ILE A 31 17.02 14.48 -10.24
C ILE A 31 17.80 14.43 -8.94
N GLY A 32 18.42 13.30 -8.65
CA GLY A 32 19.41 13.23 -7.58
C GLY A 32 18.99 12.56 -6.29
N PHE A 33 17.83 11.89 -6.27
CA PHE A 33 17.45 11.17 -5.06
C PHE A 33 18.28 9.91 -4.91
N ASP A 34 18.46 9.49 -3.67
CA ASP A 34 19.23 8.31 -3.35
C ASP A 34 18.68 7.09 -4.05
N PRO A 35 19.51 6.26 -4.69
CA PRO A 35 19.04 5.06 -5.39
C PRO A 35 18.19 4.12 -4.53
N ARG A 36 18.55 3.98 -3.25
CA ARG A 36 17.77 3.10 -2.38
C ARG A 36 16.38 3.66 -2.15
N PHE A 37 16.28 4.98 -1.98
CA PHE A 37 14.98 5.64 -1.82
C PHE A 37 14.12 5.40 -3.06
N CYS A 38 14.72 5.49 -4.24
CA CYS A 38 14.00 5.27 -5.48
C CYS A 38 13.49 3.83 -5.59
N ARG A 39 14.29 2.85 -5.15
CA ARG A 39 13.86 1.45 -5.17
C ARG A 39 12.71 1.22 -4.21
N ILE A 40 12.73 1.88 -3.05
CA ILE A 40 11.64 1.78 -2.08
C ILE A 40 10.35 2.32 -2.71
N CYS A 41 10.44 3.49 -3.34
CA CYS A 41 9.27 4.10 -3.96
C CYS A 41 8.69 3.22 -5.06
N GLU A 42 9.55 2.63 -5.88
CA GLU A 42 9.08 1.77 -6.94
C GLU A 42 8.39 0.53 -6.38
N GLY A 43 8.91 0.00 -5.27
CA GLY A 43 8.41 -1.23 -4.69
C GLY A 43 7.09 -1.12 -3.95
N VAL A 44 6.59 0.08 -3.70
CA VAL A 44 5.36 0.23 -2.94
C VAL A 44 4.12 -0.18 -3.73
N ASN A 45 4.24 -0.31 -5.04
CA ASN A 45 3.11 -0.67 -5.86
C ASN A 45 2.63 -2.08 -5.54
N ARG A 46 1.39 -2.19 -5.04
CA ARG A 46 0.84 -3.48 -4.61
C ARG A 46 0.65 -4.46 -5.77
N TYR A 47 0.70 -4.01 -6.99
CA TYR A 47 0.57 -4.90 -8.12
C TYR A 47 1.92 -5.34 -8.66
N SER A 48 3.00 -4.90 -8.02
CA SER A 48 4.32 -5.32 -8.47
C SER A 48 4.54 -6.75 -8.03
N ASP A 49 5.00 -7.59 -8.94
CA ASP A 49 5.37 -8.94 -8.58
C ASP A 49 6.87 -9.06 -8.42
N THR A 50 7.57 -7.93 -8.34
CA THR A 50 9.01 -7.96 -8.17
C THR A 50 9.36 -8.33 -6.75
N ARG A 51 10.05 -9.41 -6.58
CA ARG A 51 10.51 -9.86 -5.27
C ARG A 51 11.93 -10.41 -5.44
N PRO A 52 12.79 -10.20 -4.47
CA PRO A 52 12.56 -9.43 -3.24
C PRO A 52 12.59 -7.93 -3.49
N ARG A 53 12.04 -7.17 -2.54
CA ARG A 53 12.07 -5.71 -2.65
C ARG A 53 12.54 -5.15 -1.30
N GLU A 54 12.74 -3.85 -1.23
CA GLU A 54 13.21 -3.22 0.01
C GLU A 54 12.18 -3.42 1.12
N PRO A 55 12.62 -3.72 2.34
CA PRO A 55 11.66 -3.96 3.44
C PRO A 55 10.74 -2.78 3.69
N GLU A 56 11.25 -1.57 3.47
CA GLU A 56 10.44 -0.38 3.69
C GLU A 56 9.26 -0.33 2.74
N SER A 57 9.39 -0.94 1.56
CA SER A 57 8.29 -0.97 0.61
C SER A 57 7.12 -1.80 1.16
N ASP A 58 7.42 -2.89 1.87
CA ASP A 58 6.37 -3.70 2.48
C ASP A 58 5.66 -2.92 3.58
N ILE A 59 6.41 -2.17 4.38
CA ILE A 59 5.82 -1.39 5.46
C ILE A 59 4.97 -0.27 4.88
N LEU A 60 5.49 0.45 3.90
CA LEU A 60 4.77 1.57 3.31
C LEU A 60 3.52 1.11 2.58
N GLU A 61 3.55 -0.08 2.01
CA GLU A 61 2.38 -0.61 1.34
C GLU A 61 1.24 -0.81 2.35
N LEU A 62 1.55 -1.32 3.54
CA LEU A 62 0.53 -1.50 4.58
C LEU A 62 -0.03 -0.15 5.04
N VAL A 63 0.85 0.83 5.22
CA VAL A 63 0.42 2.16 5.64
C VAL A 63 -0.47 2.78 4.58
N ASP A 64 -0.10 2.65 3.32
CA ASP A 64 -0.87 3.22 2.22
C ASP A 64 -2.24 2.55 2.11
N GLN A 65 -2.28 1.23 2.18
CA GLN A 65 -3.53 0.49 2.09
C GLN A 65 -4.46 0.83 3.24
N PHE A 66 -3.92 0.82 4.46
CA PHE A 66 -4.72 1.10 5.64
C PHE A 66 -5.23 2.54 5.61
N GLY A 67 -4.36 3.49 5.31
CA GLY A 67 -4.74 4.90 5.25
C GLY A 67 -5.81 5.15 4.21
N GLY A 68 -5.69 4.48 3.05
CA GLY A 68 -6.69 4.62 2.01
C GLY A 68 -8.05 4.09 2.42
N MET A 69 -8.07 3.04 3.26
CA MET A 69 -9.33 2.48 3.73
C MET A 69 -10.06 3.38 4.71
N LEU A 70 -9.34 4.24 5.42
CA LEU A 70 -9.96 5.13 6.39
C LEU A 70 -10.62 6.36 5.73
N LEU A 71 -10.31 6.63 4.48
CA LEU A 71 -10.81 7.82 3.83
C LEU A 71 -12.17 7.60 3.17
N ASP A 72 -13.00 8.63 3.18
CA ASP A 72 -14.25 8.58 2.45
C ASP A 72 -13.96 8.68 0.96
N ARG A 73 -14.71 7.94 0.17
CA ARG A 73 -14.57 7.97 -1.27
C ARG A 73 -15.94 8.13 -1.88
N PRO A 74 -16.05 8.54 -3.13
CA PRO A 74 -17.35 8.72 -3.75
C PRO A 74 -18.21 7.46 -3.70
N GLU A 75 -17.57 6.29 -3.76
CA GLU A 75 -18.31 5.05 -3.79
C GLU A 75 -18.55 4.45 -2.42
N ARG A 76 -17.96 4.96 -1.36
CA ARG A 76 -18.16 4.41 -0.02
C ARG A 76 -17.62 5.33 1.06
N ALA A 77 -18.15 5.21 2.26
CA ALA A 77 -17.59 5.91 3.41
C ALA A 77 -16.30 5.22 3.85
N GLY A 78 -15.44 5.91 4.53
CA GLY A 78 -14.22 5.34 5.08
C GLY A 78 -14.52 4.28 6.10
N PHE A 79 -13.68 3.25 6.18
CA PHE A 79 -13.84 2.22 7.18
C PHE A 79 -13.41 2.74 8.53
N ARG A 80 -14.00 2.22 9.57
CA ARG A 80 -13.48 2.45 10.92
C ARG A 80 -12.16 1.69 11.03
N PRO A 81 -11.24 2.13 11.88
CA PRO A 81 -9.92 1.46 11.98
C PRO A 81 -10.01 -0.05 12.20
N GLU A 82 -10.94 -0.50 13.04
CA GLU A 82 -11.08 -1.92 13.31
C GLU A 82 -11.48 -2.68 12.05
N ASP A 83 -12.38 -2.11 11.27
CA ASP A 83 -12.85 -2.76 10.07
C ASP A 83 -11.79 -2.67 8.97
N ALA A 84 -11.04 -1.59 8.94
CA ALA A 84 -9.95 -1.44 8.00
C ALA A 84 -8.88 -2.51 8.23
N LEU A 85 -8.60 -2.86 9.49
CA LEU A 85 -7.64 -3.92 9.77
C LEU A 85 -8.11 -5.26 9.20
N ILE A 86 -9.41 -5.55 9.30
CA ILE A 86 -9.94 -6.79 8.76
C ILE A 86 -9.77 -6.81 7.24
N GLN A 87 -10.06 -5.69 6.58
CA GLN A 87 -9.91 -5.61 5.14
C GLN A 87 -8.45 -5.72 4.73
N LEU A 88 -7.55 -5.13 5.52
CA LEU A 88 -6.13 -5.18 5.24
C LEU A 88 -5.62 -6.62 5.30
N GLU A 89 -6.06 -7.36 6.32
CA GLU A 89 -5.66 -8.75 6.45
C GLU A 89 -6.17 -9.58 5.30
N ARG A 90 -7.40 -9.37 4.89
CA ARG A 90 -7.98 -10.12 3.78
C ARG A 90 -7.22 -9.86 2.47
N ALA A 91 -6.86 -8.61 2.25
CA ALA A 91 -6.14 -8.25 1.03
C ALA A 91 -4.77 -8.91 0.99
N ASN A 92 -4.11 -8.98 2.14
CA ASN A 92 -2.75 -9.52 2.16
C ASN A 92 -2.71 -11.04 2.18
N LEU A 93 -3.77 -11.68 2.64
CA LEU A 93 -3.79 -13.13 2.62
C LEU A 93 -3.97 -13.67 1.21
N LYS A 94 -4.60 -12.90 0.34
CA LYS A 94 -4.81 -13.39 -0.98
C LYS A 94 -3.62 -13.29 -1.85
N ASP A 95 -2.93 -12.18 -1.78
CA ASP A 95 -1.87 -11.91 -2.72
C ASP A 95 -0.49 -12.24 -2.20
N VAL A 96 0.06 -11.45 -1.38
CA VAL A 96 1.42 -11.61 -0.95
C VAL A 96 1.45 -11.53 0.54
N ASN A 97 2.13 -12.47 1.17
CA ASN A 97 2.26 -12.42 2.58
C ASN A 97 3.22 -11.33 2.95
N ASN A 98 2.72 -10.25 3.47
CA ASN A 98 3.55 -9.16 3.93
C ASN A 98 4.04 -9.51 5.33
N ILE A 99 5.34 -9.65 5.49
CA ILE A 99 5.90 -10.13 6.76
C ILE A 99 5.69 -9.15 7.90
N TYR A 100 5.33 -7.91 7.62
CA TYR A 100 5.13 -6.92 8.69
C TYR A 100 3.66 -6.78 9.08
N LEU A 101 2.78 -7.59 8.51
CA LEU A 101 1.35 -7.44 8.75
C LEU A 101 1.00 -7.59 10.24
N ASP A 102 1.59 -8.58 10.90
CA ASP A 102 1.30 -8.82 12.31
C ASP A 102 1.74 -7.64 13.18
N LYS A 103 2.92 -7.10 12.91
CA LYS A 103 3.41 -5.97 13.68
C LYS A 103 2.58 -4.72 13.42
N PHE A 104 2.13 -4.55 12.20
CA PHE A 104 1.27 -3.41 11.87
C PHE A 104 -0.06 -3.53 12.60
N HIS A 105 -0.60 -4.74 12.67
CA HIS A 105 -1.84 -4.99 13.39
C HIS A 105 -1.68 -4.62 14.88
N GLU A 106 -0.58 -5.07 15.49
CA GLU A 106 -0.30 -4.74 16.88
C GLU A 106 -0.20 -3.23 17.08
N PHE A 107 0.47 -2.54 16.17
CA PHE A 107 0.62 -1.11 16.27
C PHE A 107 -0.73 -0.40 16.21
N VAL A 108 -1.59 -0.77 15.28
CA VAL A 108 -2.89 -0.13 15.15
C VAL A 108 -3.74 -0.39 16.41
N ASN A 109 -3.73 -1.62 16.92
CA ASN A 109 -4.48 -1.92 18.13
C ASN A 109 -3.99 -1.11 19.32
N MET A 110 -2.67 -0.92 19.43
CA MET A 110 -2.13 -0.10 20.50
C MET A 110 -2.60 1.34 20.36
N MET A 111 -2.62 1.87 19.13
CA MET A 111 -3.06 3.25 18.92
C MET A 111 -4.55 3.41 19.24
N LEU A 112 -5.36 2.39 18.94
CA LEU A 112 -6.77 2.45 19.26
C LEU A 112 -6.98 2.49 20.77
N GLU A 113 -6.15 1.78 21.52
CA GLU A 113 -6.29 1.76 22.97
C GLU A 113 -6.00 3.11 23.58
N VAL A 114 -5.14 3.92 22.99
CA VAL A 114 -4.85 5.23 23.52
C VAL A 114 -5.68 6.31 22.83
N GLU A 115 -6.63 5.87 22.00
CA GLU A 115 -7.58 6.77 21.39
C GLU A 115 -6.96 7.88 20.57
N VAL A 116 -5.94 7.58 19.86
CA VAL A 116 -5.29 8.56 19.05
C VAL A 116 -6.04 8.88 17.81
N TRP A 117 -7.03 8.08 17.43
CA TRP A 117 -7.76 8.27 16.20
C TRP A 117 -8.89 9.26 16.32
N VAL A 118 -9.10 9.81 17.48
CA VAL A 118 -10.21 10.70 17.72
C VAL A 118 -9.98 12.08 17.16
#